data_b40be7833f0efdd446b61645dadb9848
#
_entry.id   b40be7833f0efdd446b61645dadb9848
#
_cell.length_a   1.000
_cell.length_b   1.000
_cell.length_c   1.000
_cell.angle_alpha   90.00
_cell.angle_beta   90.00
_cell.angle_gamma   90.00
#
_symmetry.space_group_name_H-M   'P 1'
#
loop_
_entity.id
_entity.type
_entity.pdbx_description
1 polymer ?
#
loop_
_entity_poly.entity_id
_entity_poly.type
_entity_poly.pdbx_seq_one_letter_code
_entity_poly.pdbx_strand_id
1 'polypeptide(L)'
;MIIVDDFIKDESLLEELRNDSTFFDDNGVYMWWGGPWNSPASTLKQRLIEEMWIKNSPWDFPRYNSIILSGFEYWTGQYSPSDVEDGKKDNLIMHYDKDEPLWHKTGEIVTPIIGTVFYPVPMDIDGGYLEIFSRGREGEPERIEAKYNRLVIFEAGKHLHRVSPVSRGLRSAIAVNLWSPPPSGVETGEIIFEN
;
A
#
# COMPACT_ATOMS: atom_id res chain seq x y z
N MET A 1 6.00 -11.53 7.15
CA MET A 1 4.67 -10.90 6.95
C MET A 1 3.93 -10.83 8.27
N ILE A 2 3.17 -9.74 8.52
CA ILE A 2 2.31 -9.53 9.69
C ILE A 2 0.90 -9.23 9.17
N ILE A 3 -0.12 -9.85 9.73
CA ILE A 3 -1.53 -9.59 9.42
C ILE A 3 -2.24 -9.26 10.73
N VAL A 4 -2.95 -8.14 10.77
CA VAL A 4 -3.69 -7.70 11.95
C VAL A 4 -5.13 -7.38 11.54
N ASP A 5 -6.09 -8.14 12.04
CA ASP A 5 -7.52 -7.86 11.89
C ASP A 5 -7.98 -6.86 12.95
N ASP A 6 -9.03 -6.11 12.60
CA ASP A 6 -9.60 -5.07 13.46
C ASP A 6 -8.52 -4.13 14.00
N PHE A 7 -7.64 -3.68 13.11
CA PHE A 7 -6.42 -2.96 13.45
C PHE A 7 -6.70 -1.59 14.05
N ILE A 8 -7.48 -0.75 13.37
CA ILE A 8 -7.89 0.57 13.89
C ILE A 8 -8.94 0.37 14.98
N LYS A 9 -8.69 0.94 16.16
CA LYS A 9 -9.61 0.92 17.31
C LYS A 9 -10.35 2.24 17.51
N ASP A 10 -9.89 3.30 16.84
CA ASP A 10 -10.54 4.61 16.86
C ASP A 10 -11.76 4.59 15.93
N GLU A 11 -12.95 4.43 16.53
CA GLU A 11 -14.22 4.39 15.79
C GLU A 11 -14.51 5.69 15.04
N SER A 12 -14.03 6.85 15.53
CA SER A 12 -14.18 8.13 14.83
C SER A 12 -13.41 8.15 13.53
N LEU A 13 -12.16 7.65 13.54
CA LEU A 13 -11.35 7.53 12.34
C LEU A 13 -11.96 6.53 11.35
N LEU A 14 -12.46 5.39 11.84
CA LEU A 14 -13.13 4.40 10.99
C LEU A 14 -14.41 4.96 10.36
N GLU A 15 -15.17 5.78 11.09
CA GLU A 15 -16.36 6.44 10.56
C GLU A 15 -15.99 7.48 9.50
N GLU A 16 -14.97 8.29 9.72
CA GLU A 16 -14.47 9.23 8.69
C GLU A 16 -14.04 8.48 7.43
N LEU A 17 -13.26 7.40 7.55
CA LEU A 17 -12.81 6.59 6.41
C LEU A 17 -13.98 6.00 5.61
N ARG A 18 -15.04 5.56 6.28
CA ARG A 18 -16.24 5.01 5.61
C ARG A 18 -17.06 6.08 4.89
N ASN A 19 -17.10 7.30 5.43
CA ASN A 19 -17.96 8.38 4.95
C ASN A 19 -17.28 9.34 3.98
N ASP A 20 -15.94 9.29 3.86
CA ASP A 20 -15.19 10.12 2.91
C ASP A 20 -15.35 9.56 1.49
N SER A 21 -16.27 10.14 0.73
CA SER A 21 -16.53 9.77 -0.67
C SER A 21 -15.35 10.11 -1.59
N THR A 22 -14.40 10.94 -1.14
CA THR A 22 -13.26 11.40 -1.93
C THR A 22 -11.97 10.62 -1.64
N PHE A 23 -12.00 9.71 -0.66
CA PHE A 23 -10.80 8.96 -0.24
C PHE A 23 -10.10 8.21 -1.38
N PHE A 24 -10.86 7.79 -2.40
CA PHE A 24 -10.36 7.04 -3.55
C PHE A 24 -10.35 7.85 -4.86
N ASP A 25 -10.59 9.17 -4.84
CA ASP A 25 -10.65 9.99 -6.06
C ASP A 25 -9.32 10.05 -6.83
N ASP A 26 -8.21 9.87 -6.12
CA ASP A 26 -6.86 9.79 -6.68
C ASP A 26 -6.36 8.33 -6.85
N ASN A 27 -7.27 7.43 -7.21
CA ASN A 27 -6.95 6.02 -7.41
C ASN A 27 -5.76 5.82 -8.37
N GLY A 28 -4.72 5.12 -7.89
CA GLY A 28 -3.49 4.86 -8.65
C GLY A 28 -2.48 6.02 -8.68
N VAL A 29 -2.79 7.17 -8.08
CA VAL A 29 -1.83 8.27 -7.96
C VAL A 29 -0.93 8.05 -6.76
N TYR A 30 0.39 8.03 -7.01
CA TYR A 30 1.39 7.92 -5.95
C TYR A 30 1.60 9.27 -5.28
N MET A 31 1.53 9.29 -3.96
CA MET A 31 1.67 10.46 -3.11
C MET A 31 2.83 10.27 -2.14
N TRP A 32 3.41 11.38 -1.67
CA TRP A 32 4.47 11.36 -0.68
C TRP A 32 4.12 12.18 0.56
N TRP A 33 4.50 11.66 1.71
CA TRP A 33 4.49 12.40 2.96
C TRP A 33 5.77 12.11 3.75
N GLY A 34 6.53 13.17 4.07
CA GLY A 34 7.79 13.05 4.80
C GLY A 34 7.66 12.61 6.26
N GLY A 35 6.46 12.23 6.69
CA GLY A 35 6.18 11.78 8.06
C GLY A 35 6.00 12.91 9.07
N PRO A 36 5.53 12.58 10.30
CA PRO A 36 5.24 13.58 11.35
C PRO A 36 6.49 14.30 11.86
N TRP A 37 7.67 13.71 11.66
CA TRP A 37 8.95 14.37 11.97
C TRP A 37 9.32 15.51 11.00
N ASN A 38 8.65 15.60 9.85
CA ASN A 38 8.85 16.63 8.85
C ASN A 38 7.67 17.62 8.79
N SER A 39 6.45 17.11 8.80
CA SER A 39 5.23 17.91 8.83
C SER A 39 4.07 17.14 9.46
N PRO A 40 3.16 17.81 10.20
CA PRO A 40 2.01 17.13 10.77
C PRO A 40 1.09 16.57 9.69
N ALA A 41 0.36 15.50 10.00
CA ALA A 41 -0.65 14.95 9.12
C ALA A 41 -1.76 15.98 8.83
N SER A 42 -2.02 16.26 7.57
CA SER A 42 -2.98 17.27 7.09
C SER A 42 -4.17 16.69 6.32
N THR A 43 -4.07 15.43 5.88
CA THR A 43 -5.13 14.72 5.15
C THR A 43 -5.59 13.48 5.92
N LEU A 44 -6.77 12.95 5.57
CA LEU A 44 -7.28 11.72 6.16
C LEU A 44 -6.34 10.53 5.90
N LYS A 45 -5.75 10.44 4.71
CA LYS A 45 -4.75 9.42 4.37
C LYS A 45 -3.50 9.52 5.24
N GLN A 46 -2.97 10.73 5.47
CA GLN A 46 -1.81 10.94 6.34
C GLN A 46 -2.13 10.63 7.81
N ARG A 47 -3.33 10.97 8.31
CA ARG A 47 -3.77 10.57 9.66
C ARG A 47 -3.88 9.05 9.79
N LEU A 48 -4.36 8.36 8.77
CA LEU A 48 -4.39 6.91 8.74
C LEU A 48 -2.97 6.31 8.76
N ILE A 49 -2.02 6.87 7.98
CA ILE A 49 -0.62 6.45 7.99
C ILE A 49 0.01 6.68 9.36
N GLU A 50 -0.25 7.82 10.00
CA GLU A 50 0.20 8.09 11.37
C GLU A 50 -0.33 7.07 12.37
N GLU A 51 -1.61 6.68 12.23
CA GLU A 51 -2.21 5.64 13.05
C GLU A 51 -1.53 4.28 12.85
N MET A 52 -1.28 3.89 11.59
CA MET A 52 -0.65 2.61 11.26
C MET A 52 0.81 2.52 11.71
N TRP A 53 1.56 3.59 11.54
CA TRP A 53 3.02 3.53 11.64
C TRP A 53 3.59 4.17 12.91
N ILE A 54 2.90 5.13 13.50
CA ILE A 54 3.42 5.92 14.62
C ILE A 54 2.73 5.53 15.93
N LYS A 55 1.38 5.49 15.93
CA LYS A 55 0.61 5.29 17.18
C LYS A 55 0.45 3.83 17.56
N ASN A 56 0.13 2.98 16.57
CA ASN A 56 -0.24 1.58 16.81
C ASN A 56 0.56 0.59 15.96
N SER A 57 1.77 0.99 15.52
CA SER A 57 2.56 0.12 14.67
C SER A 57 2.81 -1.25 15.30
N PRO A 58 2.43 -2.34 14.64
CA PRO A 58 2.81 -3.68 15.05
C PRO A 58 4.27 -4.00 14.67
N TRP A 59 4.94 -3.09 13.98
CA TRP A 59 6.32 -3.17 13.57
C TRP A 59 7.24 -2.61 14.65
N ASP A 60 8.28 -3.32 15.01
CA ASP A 60 9.25 -2.90 16.02
C ASP A 60 10.23 -1.85 15.45
N PHE A 61 9.84 -0.58 15.45
CA PHE A 61 10.67 0.54 15.04
C PHE A 61 12.04 0.65 15.75
N PRO A 62 12.19 0.27 17.03
CA PRO A 62 13.49 0.32 17.70
C PRO A 62 14.61 -0.48 17.04
N ARG A 63 14.28 -1.53 16.28
CA ARG A 63 15.28 -2.28 15.50
C ARG A 63 15.90 -1.45 14.36
N TYR A 64 15.27 -0.33 13.99
CA TYR A 64 15.70 0.55 12.91
C TYR A 64 16.25 1.89 13.40
N ASN A 65 16.62 2.02 14.68
CA ASN A 65 17.18 3.24 15.27
C ASN A 65 18.43 3.77 14.59
N SER A 66 19.07 3.01 13.71
CA SER A 66 20.19 3.43 12.86
C SER A 66 19.79 3.85 11.44
N ILE A 67 18.51 3.70 11.08
CA ILE A 67 17.99 4.06 9.75
C ILE A 67 17.31 5.42 9.85
N ILE A 68 17.75 6.37 9.01
CA ILE A 68 17.07 7.65 8.87
C ILE A 68 15.83 7.39 8.01
N LEU A 69 14.65 7.37 8.64
CA LEU A 69 13.39 7.27 7.93
C LEU A 69 13.13 8.57 7.17
N SER A 70 12.82 8.46 5.87
CA SER A 70 12.57 9.61 5.02
C SER A 70 11.09 9.97 4.92
N GLY A 71 10.21 8.97 4.91
CA GLY A 71 8.77 9.20 4.83
C GLY A 71 8.03 8.02 4.21
N PHE A 72 6.82 8.33 3.76
CA PHE A 72 5.84 7.37 3.25
C PHE A 72 5.41 7.73 1.83
N GLU A 73 5.58 6.80 0.91
CA GLU A 73 4.90 6.79 -0.37
C GLU A 73 3.60 6.03 -0.21
N TYR A 74 2.49 6.55 -0.74
CA TYR A 74 1.20 5.91 -0.58
C TYR A 74 0.27 6.18 -1.76
N TRP A 75 -0.60 5.24 -2.04
CA TRP A 75 -1.63 5.34 -3.07
C TRP A 75 -2.86 4.52 -2.71
N THR A 76 -4.00 4.85 -3.31
CA THR A 76 -5.21 4.03 -3.22
C THR A 76 -5.33 3.14 -4.45
N GLY A 77 -5.92 1.96 -4.25
CA GLY A 77 -6.20 1.01 -5.31
C GLY A 77 -7.64 0.52 -5.21
N GLN A 78 -8.43 0.76 -6.27
CA GLN A 78 -9.77 0.19 -6.43
C GLN A 78 -9.78 -0.71 -7.66
N TYR A 79 -10.29 -1.93 -7.49
CA TYR A 79 -10.38 -2.95 -8.55
C TYR A 79 -11.75 -3.60 -8.56
N SER A 80 -12.34 -3.70 -9.75
CA SER A 80 -13.62 -4.35 -10.04
C SER A 80 -13.46 -5.43 -11.12
N PRO A 81 -14.49 -6.26 -11.41
CA PRO A 81 -14.42 -7.22 -12.49
C PRO A 81 -14.14 -6.60 -13.87
N SER A 82 -14.53 -5.33 -14.09
CA SER A 82 -14.29 -4.63 -15.36
C SER A 82 -12.84 -4.19 -15.55
N ASP A 83 -12.03 -4.15 -14.48
CA ASP A 83 -10.62 -3.73 -14.56
C ASP A 83 -9.70 -4.87 -15.06
N VAL A 84 -10.28 -6.06 -15.28
CA VAL A 84 -9.63 -7.19 -15.93
C VAL A 84 -9.89 -7.15 -17.44
N GLU A 85 -9.45 -6.06 -18.10
CA GLU A 85 -9.65 -5.92 -19.55
C GLU A 85 -8.57 -6.64 -20.38
N ASP A 86 -9.00 -7.12 -21.57
CA ASP A 86 -8.19 -7.50 -22.75
C ASP A 86 -7.00 -8.44 -22.47
N GLY A 87 -7.28 -9.57 -21.79
CA GLY A 87 -6.28 -10.63 -21.62
C GLY A 87 -5.33 -10.45 -20.45
N LYS A 88 -5.49 -9.41 -19.66
CA LYS A 88 -4.86 -9.32 -18.33
C LYS A 88 -5.57 -10.30 -17.39
N LYS A 89 -4.79 -11.14 -16.74
CA LYS A 89 -5.34 -12.15 -15.80
C LYS A 89 -5.44 -11.63 -14.36
N ASP A 90 -4.85 -10.49 -14.07
CA ASP A 90 -4.70 -9.94 -12.72
C ASP A 90 -5.17 -8.48 -12.69
N ASN A 91 -5.79 -8.05 -11.60
CA ASN A 91 -6.16 -6.64 -11.41
C ASN A 91 -4.92 -5.77 -11.19
N LEU A 92 -3.92 -6.29 -10.46
CA LEU A 92 -2.60 -5.71 -10.37
C LEU A 92 -1.59 -6.79 -10.75
N ILE A 93 -0.77 -6.52 -11.77
CA ILE A 93 0.22 -7.48 -12.28
C ILE A 93 1.28 -7.80 -11.21
N MET A 94 1.92 -8.95 -11.36
CA MET A 94 3.00 -9.39 -10.48
C MET A 94 4.22 -8.47 -10.57
N HIS A 95 4.61 -7.87 -9.43
CA HIS A 95 5.71 -6.92 -9.33
C HIS A 95 6.41 -6.98 -7.97
N TYR A 96 7.52 -6.27 -7.86
CA TYR A 96 8.13 -5.81 -6.61
C TYR A 96 7.95 -4.31 -6.50
N ASP A 97 7.76 -3.79 -5.30
CA ASP A 97 7.81 -2.36 -5.08
C ASP A 97 9.25 -1.87 -5.19
N LYS A 98 9.47 -0.85 -5.99
CA LYS A 98 10.77 -0.24 -6.22
C LYS A 98 10.62 1.21 -6.67
N ASP A 99 11.71 1.95 -6.66
CA ASP A 99 11.80 3.26 -7.27
C ASP A 99 11.73 3.13 -8.80
N GLU A 100 10.49 3.19 -9.34
CA GLU A 100 10.25 3.03 -10.78
C GLU A 100 10.98 4.09 -11.63
N PRO A 101 10.98 5.40 -11.29
CA PRO A 101 11.74 6.40 -12.05
C PRO A 101 13.24 6.13 -12.10
N LEU A 102 13.82 5.76 -10.95
CA LEU A 102 15.24 5.43 -10.89
C LEU A 102 15.55 4.21 -11.76
N TRP A 103 14.74 3.16 -11.62
CA TRP A 103 14.90 1.94 -12.39
C TRP A 103 14.81 2.19 -13.90
N HIS A 104 13.81 2.94 -14.35
CA HIS A 104 13.66 3.29 -15.77
C HIS A 104 14.83 4.12 -16.31
N LYS A 105 15.36 5.02 -15.48
CA LYS A 105 16.44 5.93 -15.87
C LYS A 105 17.82 5.26 -15.88
N THR A 106 18.09 4.39 -14.92
CA THR A 106 19.46 3.89 -14.64
C THR A 106 19.57 2.35 -14.63
N GLY A 107 18.46 1.61 -14.50
CA GLY A 107 18.43 0.18 -14.23
C GLY A 107 18.74 -0.17 -12.78
N GLU A 108 18.97 0.81 -11.90
CA GLU A 108 19.22 0.59 -10.49
C GLU A 108 17.92 0.26 -9.77
N ILE A 109 17.97 -0.73 -8.87
CA ILE A 109 16.81 -1.15 -8.06
C ILE A 109 17.00 -0.66 -6.63
N VAL A 110 16.18 0.31 -6.24
CA VAL A 110 16.02 0.75 -4.84
C VAL A 110 14.60 0.42 -4.40
N THR A 111 14.46 -0.16 -3.22
CA THR A 111 13.18 -0.66 -2.73
C THR A 111 12.80 0.00 -1.41
N PRO A 112 11.49 0.06 -1.08
CA PRO A 112 11.07 0.49 0.25
C PRO A 112 11.61 -0.46 1.32
N ILE A 113 11.73 0.05 2.55
CA ILE A 113 12.11 -0.75 3.71
C ILE A 113 11.06 -1.82 3.98
N ILE A 114 9.80 -1.41 3.91
CA ILE A 114 8.64 -2.23 4.19
C ILE A 114 7.42 -1.66 3.48
N GLY A 115 6.48 -2.51 3.05
CA GLY A 115 5.21 -2.12 2.48
C GLY A 115 4.03 -2.57 3.35
N THR A 116 2.91 -1.88 3.22
CA THR A 116 1.65 -2.22 3.85
C THR A 116 0.49 -2.13 2.88
N VAL A 117 -0.53 -2.92 3.15
CA VAL A 117 -1.85 -2.78 2.53
C VAL A 117 -2.89 -2.74 3.65
N PHE A 118 -3.75 -1.73 3.62
CA PHE A 118 -4.85 -1.59 4.55
C PHE A 118 -6.19 -1.49 3.81
N TYR A 119 -7.24 -2.07 4.38
CA TYR A 119 -8.58 -2.11 3.80
C TYR A 119 -9.54 -1.24 4.63
N PRO A 120 -9.69 0.05 4.26
CA PRO A 120 -10.33 1.05 5.11
C PRO A 120 -11.86 1.01 5.13
N VAL A 121 -12.48 0.32 4.15
CA VAL A 121 -13.94 0.31 4.00
C VAL A 121 -14.48 -1.12 3.92
N PRO A 122 -15.74 -1.36 4.37
CA PRO A 122 -16.39 -2.64 4.18
C PRO A 122 -16.55 -2.98 2.69
N MET A 123 -16.36 -4.24 2.34
CA MET A 123 -16.45 -4.74 0.99
C MET A 123 -17.26 -6.04 0.94
N ASP A 124 -18.10 -6.18 -0.09
CA ASP A 124 -18.75 -7.45 -0.45
C ASP A 124 -18.18 -7.87 -1.82
N ILE A 125 -17.12 -8.66 -1.78
CA ILE A 125 -16.32 -9.02 -2.95
C ILE A 125 -16.05 -10.52 -3.01
N ASP A 126 -15.87 -11.03 -4.23
CA ASP A 126 -15.30 -12.36 -4.49
C ASP A 126 -13.99 -12.20 -5.28
N GLY A 127 -12.93 -12.90 -4.88
CA GLY A 127 -11.59 -12.73 -5.44
C GLY A 127 -10.83 -11.55 -4.85
N GLY A 128 -9.94 -10.92 -5.64
CA GLY A 128 -9.19 -9.74 -5.21
C GLY A 128 -8.20 -9.99 -4.06
N TYR A 129 -7.67 -11.21 -3.96
CA TYR A 129 -6.66 -11.56 -2.95
C TYR A 129 -5.36 -10.79 -3.19
N LEU A 130 -4.74 -10.31 -2.12
CA LEU A 130 -3.33 -9.99 -2.16
C LEU A 130 -2.55 -11.30 -2.14
N GLU A 131 -1.85 -11.60 -3.22
CA GLU A 131 -1.03 -12.80 -3.37
C GLU A 131 0.45 -12.43 -3.24
N ILE A 132 1.14 -13.03 -2.26
CA ILE A 132 2.56 -12.78 -1.97
C ILE A 132 3.36 -14.06 -2.23
N PHE A 133 4.36 -13.97 -3.09
CA PHE A 133 5.20 -15.09 -3.56
C PHE A 133 6.54 -15.10 -2.79
N SER A 134 6.52 -15.52 -1.54
CA SER A 134 7.70 -15.55 -0.66
C SER A 134 8.77 -16.55 -1.12
N ARG A 135 8.40 -17.53 -1.96
CA ARG A 135 9.28 -18.56 -2.53
C ARG A 135 9.63 -18.31 -4.00
N GLY A 136 9.44 -17.07 -4.49
CA GLY A 136 9.67 -16.72 -5.89
C GLY A 136 8.47 -17.03 -6.80
N ARG A 137 8.57 -16.62 -8.05
CA ARG A 137 7.50 -16.61 -9.05
C ARG A 137 6.79 -17.95 -9.26
N GLU A 138 7.54 -19.05 -9.18
CA GLU A 138 7.03 -20.41 -9.42
C GLU A 138 6.44 -21.05 -8.14
N GLY A 139 6.58 -20.38 -7.00
CA GLY A 139 6.03 -20.86 -5.74
C GLY A 139 4.53 -20.61 -5.62
N GLU A 140 3.86 -21.41 -4.79
CA GLU A 140 2.49 -21.13 -4.40
C GLU A 140 2.43 -19.84 -3.58
N PRO A 141 1.57 -18.87 -3.92
CA PRO A 141 1.44 -17.64 -3.17
C PRO A 141 0.74 -17.84 -1.82
N GLU A 142 1.12 -17.02 -0.86
CA GLU A 142 0.29 -16.78 0.29
C GLU A 142 -0.84 -15.84 -0.12
N ARG A 143 -2.10 -16.29 0.04
CA ARG A 143 -3.31 -15.56 -0.34
C ARG A 143 -3.91 -14.88 0.86
N ILE A 144 -3.99 -13.56 0.82
CA ILE A 144 -4.56 -12.73 1.87
C ILE A 144 -5.86 -12.13 1.35
N GLU A 145 -6.95 -12.45 2.02
CA GLU A 145 -8.27 -11.90 1.76
C GLU A 145 -8.31 -10.40 2.07
N ALA A 146 -8.91 -9.62 1.17
CA ALA A 146 -9.21 -8.21 1.41
C ALA A 146 -10.39 -8.10 2.40
N LYS A 147 -10.08 -7.89 3.67
CA LYS A 147 -11.03 -7.80 4.76
C LYS A 147 -11.02 -6.40 5.37
N TYR A 148 -12.21 -5.84 5.60
CA TYR A 148 -12.36 -4.55 6.26
C TYR A 148 -11.55 -4.47 7.57
N ASN A 149 -10.88 -3.33 7.78
CA ASN A 149 -10.04 -3.03 8.92
C ASN A 149 -8.90 -4.04 9.16
N ARG A 150 -8.41 -4.67 8.08
CA ARG A 150 -7.22 -5.53 8.08
C ARG A 150 -6.00 -4.75 7.62
N LEU A 151 -4.91 -4.84 8.39
CA LEU A 151 -3.59 -4.37 8.01
C LEU A 151 -2.71 -5.57 7.64
N VAL A 152 -2.03 -5.47 6.50
CA VAL A 152 -1.01 -6.44 6.05
C VAL A 152 0.32 -5.71 5.92
N ILE A 153 1.37 -6.21 6.56
CA ILE A 153 2.74 -5.67 6.49
C ILE A 153 3.66 -6.74 5.94
N PHE A 154 4.44 -6.41 4.91
CA PHE A 154 5.39 -7.34 4.29
C PHE A 154 6.53 -6.59 3.59
N GLU A 155 7.61 -7.28 3.26
CA GLU A 155 8.75 -6.73 2.53
C GLU A 155 8.41 -6.65 1.03
N ALA A 156 7.63 -5.63 0.64
CA ALA A 156 7.09 -5.47 -0.72
C ALA A 156 8.17 -5.34 -1.80
N GLY A 157 9.34 -4.79 -1.43
CA GLY A 157 10.51 -4.74 -2.31
C GLY A 157 11.27 -6.06 -2.48
N LYS A 158 10.98 -7.08 -1.64
CA LYS A 158 11.66 -8.37 -1.69
C LYS A 158 10.77 -9.51 -2.18
N HIS A 159 9.46 -9.40 -2.00
CA HIS A 159 8.51 -10.44 -2.38
C HIS A 159 7.70 -9.99 -3.58
N LEU A 160 7.74 -10.79 -4.66
CA LEU A 160 6.78 -10.65 -5.74
C LEU A 160 5.37 -10.71 -5.18
N HIS A 161 4.54 -9.79 -5.61
CA HIS A 161 3.15 -9.77 -5.19
C HIS A 161 2.23 -9.24 -6.29
N ARG A 162 0.95 -9.51 -6.16
CA ARG A 162 -0.09 -9.07 -7.09
C ARG A 162 -1.46 -9.02 -6.42
N VAL A 163 -2.43 -8.45 -7.10
CA VAL A 163 -3.85 -8.59 -6.77
C VAL A 163 -4.50 -9.54 -7.77
N SER A 164 -5.02 -10.66 -7.27
CA SER A 164 -5.76 -11.61 -8.11
C SER A 164 -7.04 -10.99 -8.65
N PRO A 165 -7.65 -11.54 -9.73
CA PRO A 165 -8.88 -11.00 -10.26
C PRO A 165 -10.00 -10.89 -9.23
N VAL A 166 -10.71 -9.75 -9.27
CA VAL A 166 -12.00 -9.56 -8.60
C VAL A 166 -13.06 -10.10 -9.53
N SER A 167 -13.87 -11.03 -9.06
CA SER A 167 -14.97 -11.62 -9.86
C SER A 167 -16.34 -10.98 -9.54
N ARG A 168 -16.46 -10.33 -8.37
CA ARG A 168 -17.67 -9.61 -7.95
C ARG A 168 -17.30 -8.48 -6.97
N GLY A 169 -18.01 -7.35 -7.09
CA GLY A 169 -17.87 -6.21 -6.17
C GLY A 169 -16.71 -5.28 -6.50
N LEU A 170 -16.35 -4.44 -5.54
CA LEU A 170 -15.28 -3.44 -5.65
C LEU A 170 -14.29 -3.65 -4.50
N ARG A 171 -13.06 -4.08 -4.83
CA ARG A 171 -11.96 -4.14 -3.88
C ARG A 171 -11.35 -2.77 -3.70
N SER A 172 -11.24 -2.29 -2.47
CA SER A 172 -10.72 -0.97 -2.13
C SER A 172 -9.62 -1.10 -1.06
N ALA A 173 -8.46 -0.53 -1.31
CA ALA A 173 -7.33 -0.57 -0.40
C ALA A 173 -6.49 0.71 -0.50
N ILE A 174 -5.71 0.98 0.55
CA ILE A 174 -4.58 1.90 0.50
C ILE A 174 -3.29 1.10 0.70
N ALA A 175 -2.30 1.33 -0.15
CA ALA A 175 -0.95 0.83 0.00
C ALA A 175 -0.05 1.95 0.55
N VAL A 176 0.90 1.58 1.42
CA VAL A 176 1.84 2.52 2.03
C VAL A 176 3.20 1.87 2.13
N ASN A 177 4.19 2.50 1.53
CA ASN A 177 5.59 2.12 1.58
C ASN A 177 6.39 3.05 2.48
N LEU A 178 7.17 2.50 3.38
CA LEU A 178 8.13 3.24 4.19
C LEU A 178 9.49 3.25 3.50
N TRP A 179 10.07 4.45 3.33
CA TRP A 179 11.30 4.64 2.58
C TRP A 179 12.46 5.21 3.40
N SER A 180 13.67 4.80 3.00
CA SER A 180 14.96 5.42 3.36
C SER A 180 16.03 4.94 2.36
N PRO A 181 16.61 5.82 1.53
CA PRO A 181 16.24 7.21 1.26
C PRO A 181 14.86 7.35 0.57
N PRO A 182 14.34 8.58 0.34
CA PRO A 182 13.11 8.77 -0.40
C PRO A 182 13.27 8.29 -1.85
N PRO A 183 12.20 7.81 -2.52
CA PRO A 183 12.26 7.46 -3.93
C PRO A 183 12.51 8.68 -4.80
N SER A 184 13.00 8.47 -6.02
CA SER A 184 13.31 9.54 -6.99
C SER A 184 12.04 10.32 -7.37
N GLY A 185 12.18 11.63 -7.56
CA GLY A 185 11.07 12.51 -7.97
C GLY A 185 10.21 13.05 -6.83
N VAL A 186 10.46 12.63 -5.59
CA VAL A 186 9.72 13.08 -4.39
C VAL A 186 9.90 14.58 -4.10
N GLU A 187 10.96 15.20 -4.59
CA GLU A 187 11.24 16.63 -4.39
C GLU A 187 10.13 17.55 -4.94
N THR A 188 9.26 17.03 -5.79
CA THR A 188 8.14 17.77 -6.40
C THR A 188 6.81 17.56 -5.67
N GLY A 189 6.73 16.70 -4.67
CA GLY A 189 5.50 16.45 -3.88
C GLY A 189 4.44 15.58 -4.56
N GLU A 190 4.56 15.34 -5.86
CA GLU A 190 3.66 14.46 -6.62
C GLU A 190 4.47 13.56 -7.53
N ILE A 191 4.35 12.25 -7.35
CA ILE A 191 4.86 11.27 -8.30
C ILE A 191 3.66 10.80 -9.11
N ILE A 192 3.54 11.28 -10.35
CA ILE A 192 2.51 10.83 -11.29
C ILE A 192 3.16 9.78 -12.18
N PHE A 193 2.71 8.55 -12.07
CA PHE A 193 3.03 7.50 -13.05
C PHE A 193 1.77 7.26 -13.90
N GLU A 194 1.87 7.51 -15.18
CA GLU A 194 0.91 6.99 -16.14
C GLU A 194 1.20 5.50 -16.36
N ASN A 195 0.20 4.65 -16.15
CA ASN A 195 0.25 3.20 -16.41
C ASN A 195 0.19 2.91 -17.91
#